data_ca29f3c586efd0818a3eea2d8e4c1daa
#
_entry.id   ca29f3c586efd0818a3eea2d8e4c1daa
#
_cell.length_a   1.000
_cell.length_b   1.000
_cell.length_c   1.000
_cell.angle_alpha   90.00
_cell.angle_beta   90.00
_cell.angle_gamma   90.00
#
_symmetry.space_group_name_H-M   'P 1'
#
loop_
_entity.id
_entity.type
_entity.pdbx_description
1 polymer ?
#
loop_
_entity_poly.entity_id
_entity_poly.type
_entity_poly.pdbx_seq_one_letter_code
_entity_poly.pdbx_strand_id
1 'polypeptide(L)'
;MFSTGFTRDFTETAPHSSLLWLKEQALEHQTALYGSIALQEDDRAYNRGIWMNPQGDYKVYDKKHLFSYGNEQLTFSAGTNILQTEYVGWKFRPLICYDLRFPVWSRNTAPFYDVLIYIASWPEARRDAWKTLLKARAIENQAYVIGVNRIGKDGYNLSYSGDSCVIDFKGDVLLDAQSEKGRFNTSLSHEELQAFRSKYPFLQDGDKFKL
;
A
#
# COMPACT_ATOMS: atom_id res chain seq x y z
N MET A 1 -5.84 -7.57 5.19
CA MET A 1 -7.23 -8.05 4.96
C MET A 1 -7.48 -8.47 3.52
N PHE A 2 -6.48 -8.98 2.88
CA PHE A 2 -6.57 -9.36 1.46
C PHE A 2 -7.52 -10.55 1.18
N SER A 3 -7.91 -11.31 2.19
CA SER A 3 -8.74 -12.51 2.01
C SER A 3 -10.02 -12.56 2.84
N THR A 4 -10.21 -11.66 3.79
CA THR A 4 -11.25 -11.80 4.82
C THR A 4 -12.37 -10.76 4.78
N GLY A 5 -12.23 -9.71 3.97
CA GLY A 5 -13.19 -8.59 3.95
C GLY A 5 -13.17 -7.76 5.23
N PHE A 6 -14.32 -7.17 5.60
CA PHE A 6 -14.44 -6.24 6.75
C PHE A 6 -15.14 -6.88 7.95
N THR A 7 -15.02 -8.18 8.12
CA THR A 7 -15.61 -8.87 9.28
C THR A 7 -14.61 -9.02 10.42
N ARG A 8 -15.11 -9.01 11.67
CA ARG A 8 -14.31 -9.35 12.84
C ARG A 8 -14.04 -10.85 13.00
N ASP A 9 -14.79 -11.70 12.32
CA ASP A 9 -14.70 -13.16 12.47
C ASP A 9 -13.31 -13.72 12.17
N PHE A 10 -12.53 -13.00 11.36
CA PHE A 10 -11.17 -13.37 10.97
C PHE A 10 -10.11 -12.44 11.54
N THR A 11 -10.46 -11.65 12.57
CA THR A 11 -9.50 -10.79 13.25
C THR A 11 -8.55 -11.64 14.08
N GLU A 12 -7.27 -11.51 13.85
CA GLU A 12 -6.27 -12.27 14.58
C GLU A 12 -6.00 -11.66 15.96
N THR A 13 -6.00 -12.52 16.97
CA THR A 13 -5.47 -12.24 18.29
C THR A 13 -4.10 -12.89 18.47
N ALA A 14 -3.32 -12.50 19.48
CA ALA A 14 -2.05 -13.16 19.75
C ALA A 14 -2.21 -14.68 20.01
N PRO A 15 -1.32 -15.53 19.49
CA PRO A 15 -0.11 -15.25 18.69
C PRO A 15 -0.37 -15.11 17.20
N HIS A 16 -0.57 -13.97 16.68
CA HIS A 16 -0.91 -13.59 15.29
C HIS A 16 -0.27 -14.48 14.22
N SER A 17 -1.01 -15.46 13.71
CA SER A 17 -0.49 -16.48 12.78
C SER A 17 0.00 -15.90 11.47
N SER A 18 -0.70 -14.90 10.90
CA SER A 18 -0.27 -14.22 9.68
C SER A 18 1.02 -13.40 9.88
N LEU A 19 1.22 -12.85 11.07
CA LEU A 19 2.46 -12.14 11.39
C LEU A 19 3.65 -13.09 11.47
N LEU A 20 3.47 -14.25 12.09
CA LEU A 20 4.49 -15.31 12.17
C LEU A 20 4.83 -15.82 10.76
N TRP A 21 3.83 -16.09 9.94
CA TRP A 21 4.02 -16.50 8.56
C TRP A 21 4.79 -15.44 7.73
N LEU A 22 4.43 -14.16 7.84
CA LEU A 22 5.17 -13.08 7.16
C LEU A 22 6.64 -13.04 7.59
N LYS A 23 6.90 -13.28 8.88
CA LYS A 23 8.27 -13.34 9.41
C LYS A 23 9.05 -14.50 8.81
N GLU A 24 8.47 -15.70 8.78
CA GLU A 24 9.08 -16.89 8.18
C GLU A 24 9.39 -16.66 6.71
N GLN A 25 8.44 -16.11 5.95
CA GLN A 25 8.64 -15.82 4.53
C GLN A 25 9.72 -14.77 4.27
N ALA A 26 9.77 -13.70 5.10
CA ALA A 26 10.79 -12.68 4.97
C ALA A 26 12.20 -13.21 5.25
N LEU A 27 12.34 -14.06 6.28
CA LEU A 27 13.58 -14.74 6.62
C LEU A 27 14.01 -15.75 5.54
N GLU A 28 13.08 -16.59 5.07
CA GLU A 28 13.36 -17.61 4.06
C GLU A 28 13.82 -17.01 2.74
N HIS A 29 13.12 -15.96 2.29
CA HIS A 29 13.39 -15.32 0.99
C HIS A 29 14.37 -14.14 1.07
N GLN A 30 14.86 -13.81 2.25
CA GLN A 30 15.79 -12.69 2.50
C GLN A 30 15.31 -11.38 1.85
N THR A 31 14.01 -11.08 1.97
CA THR A 31 13.38 -9.92 1.34
C THR A 31 12.41 -9.22 2.28
N ALA A 32 12.20 -7.92 2.07
CA ALA A 32 11.13 -7.21 2.76
C ALA A 32 9.78 -7.57 2.17
N LEU A 33 8.76 -7.71 3.02
CA LEU A 33 7.38 -8.00 2.64
C LEU A 33 6.43 -6.91 3.15
N TYR A 34 5.42 -6.58 2.36
CA TYR A 34 4.34 -5.71 2.81
C TYR A 34 2.98 -6.34 2.54
N GLY A 35 2.18 -6.48 3.59
CA GLY A 35 0.81 -7.02 3.52
C GLY A 35 -0.06 -6.42 4.63
N SER A 36 -1.39 -6.58 4.55
CA SER A 36 -2.29 -6.15 5.62
C SER A 36 -3.09 -7.30 6.20
N ILE A 37 -3.28 -7.26 7.51
CA ILE A 37 -4.07 -8.23 8.27
C ILE A 37 -5.12 -7.52 9.11
N ALA A 38 -6.22 -8.21 9.44
CA ALA A 38 -7.15 -7.79 10.46
C ALA A 38 -6.59 -8.24 11.81
N LEU A 39 -6.27 -7.30 12.68
CA LEU A 39 -5.55 -7.58 13.92
C LEU A 39 -6.29 -6.94 15.10
N GLN A 40 -6.48 -7.73 16.16
CA GLN A 40 -7.01 -7.27 17.45
C GLN A 40 -5.85 -6.86 18.36
N GLU A 41 -5.94 -5.67 18.91
CA GLU A 41 -5.03 -5.17 19.93
C GLU A 41 -5.89 -4.51 21.02
N ASP A 42 -5.83 -5.03 22.22
CA ASP A 42 -6.75 -4.70 23.31
C ASP A 42 -8.22 -4.80 22.85
N ASP A 43 -9.01 -3.78 23.09
CA ASP A 43 -10.45 -3.74 22.73
C ASP A 43 -10.69 -3.24 21.29
N ARG A 44 -9.63 -3.01 20.49
CA ARG A 44 -9.72 -2.44 19.15
C ARG A 44 -9.25 -3.41 18.10
N ALA A 45 -9.93 -3.38 16.96
CA ALA A 45 -9.49 -4.07 15.76
C ALA A 45 -8.97 -3.07 14.72
N TYR A 46 -7.95 -3.47 14.00
CA TYR A 46 -7.29 -2.64 12.98
C TYR A 46 -7.15 -3.39 11.66
N ASN A 47 -7.31 -2.66 10.56
CA ASN A 47 -6.78 -3.06 9.27
C ASN A 47 -5.32 -2.61 9.23
N ARG A 48 -4.42 -3.51 9.65
CA ARG A 48 -3.00 -3.21 9.91
C ARG A 48 -2.11 -3.69 8.79
N GLY A 49 -1.41 -2.76 8.15
CA GLY A 49 -0.29 -3.04 7.25
C GLY A 49 0.95 -3.41 8.05
N ILE A 50 1.60 -4.49 7.65
CA ILE A 50 2.85 -4.98 8.23
C ILE A 50 3.94 -4.83 7.18
N TRP A 51 4.93 -4.01 7.47
CA TRP A 51 6.20 -4.00 6.76
C TRP A 51 7.18 -4.90 7.52
N MET A 52 7.44 -6.08 6.98
CA MET A 52 8.34 -7.07 7.56
C MET A 52 9.70 -6.98 6.89
N ASN A 53 10.76 -6.79 7.65
CA ASN A 53 12.13 -6.80 7.14
C ASN A 53 12.68 -8.23 7.01
N PRO A 54 13.73 -8.45 6.20
CA PRO A 54 14.37 -9.75 6.03
C PRO A 54 14.91 -10.37 7.33
N GLN A 55 15.17 -9.56 8.35
CA GLN A 55 15.66 -10.00 9.67
C GLN A 55 14.52 -10.41 10.62
N GLY A 56 13.27 -10.23 10.20
CA GLY A 56 12.08 -10.59 10.96
C GLY A 56 11.61 -9.54 11.98
N ASP A 57 12.22 -8.36 12.00
CA ASP A 57 11.65 -7.16 12.63
C ASP A 57 10.63 -6.51 11.70
N TYR A 58 9.67 -5.80 12.27
CA TYR A 58 8.59 -5.21 11.48
C TYR A 58 8.16 -3.84 11.96
N LYS A 59 7.52 -3.10 11.05
CA LYS A 59 6.85 -1.83 11.33
C LYS A 59 5.38 -1.95 10.92
N VAL A 60 4.53 -1.15 11.56
CA VAL A 60 3.08 -1.22 11.37
C VAL A 60 2.52 0.09 10.81
N TYR A 61 1.48 -0.05 10.00
CA TYR A 61 0.65 1.03 9.52
C TYR A 61 -0.82 0.67 9.73
N ASP A 62 -1.50 1.36 10.62
CA ASP A 62 -2.95 1.21 10.75
C ASP A 62 -3.65 2.10 9.73
N LYS A 63 -4.51 1.49 8.92
CA LYS A 63 -5.21 2.17 7.84
C LYS A 63 -5.90 3.44 8.34
N LYS A 64 -5.57 4.56 7.74
CA LYS A 64 -6.12 5.87 8.12
C LYS A 64 -7.55 6.05 7.67
N HIS A 65 -7.81 5.79 6.39
CA HIS A 65 -9.12 6.04 5.78
C HIS A 65 -9.89 4.72 5.67
N LEU A 66 -10.76 4.50 6.64
CA LEU A 66 -11.66 3.35 6.64
C LEU A 66 -12.75 3.55 5.58
N PHE A 67 -13.07 2.49 4.84
CA PHE A 67 -14.04 2.53 3.76
C PHE A 67 -15.47 2.56 4.30
N SER A 68 -15.97 3.76 4.60
CA SER A 68 -17.27 4.00 5.23
C SER A 68 -18.45 3.48 4.39
N TYR A 69 -18.36 3.56 3.06
CA TYR A 69 -19.37 2.99 2.18
C TYR A 69 -19.52 1.46 2.34
N GLY A 70 -18.43 0.77 2.75
CA GLY A 70 -18.43 -0.66 3.08
C GLY A 70 -18.54 -0.94 4.56
N ASN A 71 -18.91 0.05 5.38
CA ASN A 71 -19.07 -0.08 6.83
C ASN A 71 -17.79 -0.51 7.59
N GLU A 72 -16.60 -0.32 7.01
CA GLU A 72 -15.33 -0.71 7.63
C GLU A 72 -15.12 -0.03 9.00
N GLN A 73 -15.58 1.21 9.16
CA GLN A 73 -15.49 1.99 10.41
C GLN A 73 -16.34 1.42 11.55
N LEU A 74 -17.31 0.55 11.27
CA LEU A 74 -18.10 -0.13 12.30
C LEU A 74 -17.34 -1.31 12.92
N THR A 75 -16.31 -1.78 12.24
CA THR A 75 -15.51 -2.96 12.62
C THR A 75 -14.12 -2.59 13.09
N PHE A 76 -13.48 -1.64 12.42
CA PHE A 76 -12.08 -1.30 12.65
C PHE A 76 -11.90 0.14 13.12
N SER A 77 -10.83 0.36 13.89
CA SER A 77 -10.37 1.68 14.31
C SER A 77 -9.42 2.26 13.26
N ALA A 78 -9.53 3.56 13.01
CA ALA A 78 -8.61 4.26 12.12
C ALA A 78 -7.26 4.51 12.79
N GLY A 79 -6.19 4.39 12.01
CA GLY A 79 -4.86 4.81 12.41
C GLY A 79 -4.70 6.34 12.38
N THR A 80 -3.68 6.83 13.05
CA THR A 80 -3.34 8.26 13.11
C THR A 80 -1.96 8.57 12.56
N ASN A 81 -1.10 7.57 12.43
CA ASN A 81 0.31 7.75 12.09
C ASN A 81 0.60 7.35 10.64
N ILE A 82 1.47 8.11 9.99
CA ILE A 82 2.06 7.74 8.72
C ILE A 82 3.24 6.81 8.98
N LEU A 83 3.31 5.72 8.24
CA LEU A 83 4.53 4.91 8.18
C LEU A 83 5.38 5.36 6.99
N GLN A 84 6.62 5.71 7.27
CA GLN A 84 7.68 5.77 6.28
C GLN A 84 8.83 4.89 6.74
N THR A 85 9.34 4.06 5.87
CA THR A 85 10.39 3.10 6.21
C THR A 85 11.47 3.09 5.15
N GLU A 86 12.64 2.56 5.50
CA GLU A 86 13.78 2.47 4.59
C GLU A 86 14.19 1.00 4.45
N TYR A 87 14.53 0.61 3.22
CA TYR A 87 15.07 -0.71 2.91
C TYR A 87 16.00 -0.60 1.69
N VAL A 88 17.22 -1.10 1.83
CA VAL A 88 18.27 -1.10 0.79
C VAL A 88 18.48 0.29 0.16
N GLY A 89 18.47 1.35 0.99
CA GLY A 89 18.70 2.73 0.57
C GLY A 89 17.50 3.41 -0.10
N TRP A 90 16.36 2.73 -0.22
CA TRP A 90 15.10 3.29 -0.72
C TRP A 90 14.16 3.64 0.42
N LYS A 91 13.42 4.73 0.27
CA LYS A 91 12.38 5.16 1.22
C LYS A 91 11.00 4.81 0.70
N PHE A 92 10.25 4.08 1.50
CA PHE A 92 8.92 3.56 1.15
C PHE A 92 7.85 4.20 2.02
N ARG A 93 6.69 4.50 1.42
CA ARG A 93 5.44 4.84 2.12
C ARG A 93 4.38 3.81 1.78
N PRO A 94 4.16 2.81 2.64
CA PRO A 94 3.11 1.81 2.45
C PRO A 94 1.75 2.31 2.94
N LEU A 95 0.72 2.16 2.12
CA LEU A 95 -0.66 2.56 2.37
C LEU A 95 -1.64 1.43 2.01
N ILE A 96 -2.92 1.58 2.38
CA ILE A 96 -3.93 0.54 2.21
C ILE A 96 -5.15 1.07 1.45
N CYS A 97 -5.40 0.53 0.27
CA CYS A 97 -6.65 0.59 -0.49
C CYS A 97 -7.28 1.99 -0.56
N TYR A 98 -8.28 2.27 0.27
CA TYR A 98 -9.05 3.51 0.26
C TYR A 98 -8.21 4.77 0.51
N ASP A 99 -7.04 4.64 1.14
CA ASP A 99 -6.07 5.74 1.31
C ASP A 99 -5.69 6.38 -0.04
N LEU A 100 -5.75 5.60 -1.14
CA LEU A 100 -5.49 6.07 -2.49
C LEU A 100 -6.37 7.27 -2.90
N ARG A 101 -7.59 7.40 -2.35
CA ARG A 101 -8.49 8.51 -2.67
C ARG A 101 -8.12 9.83 -2.00
N PHE A 102 -7.18 9.82 -1.07
CA PHE A 102 -6.86 10.98 -0.23
C PHE A 102 -5.46 11.51 -0.55
N PRO A 103 -5.34 12.49 -1.49
CA PRO A 103 -4.04 12.98 -1.97
C PRO A 103 -3.18 13.60 -0.86
N VAL A 104 -3.81 14.28 0.10
CA VAL A 104 -3.09 14.93 1.21
C VAL A 104 -2.35 13.90 2.06
N TRP A 105 -2.95 12.72 2.32
CA TRP A 105 -2.32 11.63 3.08
C TRP A 105 -1.17 10.97 2.33
N SER A 106 -1.24 10.98 1.01
CA SER A 106 -0.22 10.41 0.12
C SER A 106 0.86 11.41 -0.25
N ARG A 107 0.70 12.71 0.08
CA ARG A 107 1.59 13.76 -0.40
C ARG A 107 3.04 13.52 0.03
N ASN A 108 3.94 13.62 -0.93
CA ASN A 108 5.38 13.48 -0.71
C ASN A 108 5.94 14.78 -0.11
N THR A 109 6.19 14.76 1.16
CA THR A 109 6.77 15.87 1.94
C THR A 109 8.10 15.45 2.52
N ALA A 110 8.98 16.40 2.78
CA ALA A 110 10.28 16.10 3.36
C ALA A 110 10.17 15.44 4.75
N PRO A 111 10.95 14.39 5.03
CA PRO A 111 11.90 13.72 4.15
C PRO A 111 11.18 12.92 3.05
N PHE A 112 11.52 13.15 1.78
CA PHE A 112 10.81 12.56 0.66
C PHE A 112 10.96 11.04 0.60
N TYR A 113 9.85 10.35 0.31
CA TYR A 113 9.89 8.92 -0.03
C TYR A 113 10.15 8.72 -1.53
N ASP A 114 10.60 7.53 -1.90
CA ASP A 114 10.94 7.17 -3.28
C ASP A 114 9.88 6.27 -3.90
N VAL A 115 9.24 5.45 -3.08
CA VAL A 115 8.24 4.47 -3.51
C VAL A 115 6.99 4.56 -2.63
N LEU A 116 5.84 4.71 -3.26
CA LEU A 116 4.52 4.67 -2.64
C LEU A 116 3.86 3.33 -2.97
N ILE A 117 3.40 2.61 -1.96
CA ILE A 117 2.80 1.29 -2.14
C ILE A 117 1.34 1.32 -1.71
N TYR A 118 0.45 0.79 -2.53
CA TYR A 118 -0.95 0.52 -2.18
C TYR A 118 -1.25 -0.96 -2.34
N ILE A 119 -1.71 -1.59 -1.27
CA ILE A 119 -2.28 -2.93 -1.30
C ILE A 119 -3.80 -2.84 -1.14
N ALA A 120 -4.58 -3.55 -1.94
CA ALA A 120 -6.02 -3.33 -2.03
C ALA A 120 -6.85 -4.59 -2.29
N SER A 121 -8.13 -4.49 -1.88
CA SER A 121 -9.27 -5.18 -2.45
C SER A 121 -10.16 -4.13 -3.11
N TRP A 122 -9.79 -3.70 -4.32
CA TRP A 122 -10.45 -2.62 -5.05
C TRP A 122 -11.36 -3.21 -6.13
N PRO A 123 -12.69 -3.03 -6.02
CA PRO A 123 -13.65 -3.66 -6.92
C PRO A 123 -13.54 -3.21 -8.37
N GLU A 124 -13.81 -4.12 -9.29
CA GLU A 124 -13.83 -3.90 -10.73
C GLU A 124 -14.72 -2.73 -11.17
N ALA A 125 -15.87 -2.54 -10.54
CA ALA A 125 -16.78 -1.43 -10.83
C ALA A 125 -16.15 -0.04 -10.64
N ARG A 126 -15.00 0.04 -9.97
CA ARG A 126 -14.23 1.28 -9.75
C ARG A 126 -12.80 1.20 -10.30
N ARG A 127 -12.59 0.32 -11.28
CA ARG A 127 -11.33 0.04 -11.94
C ARG A 127 -10.64 1.30 -12.48
N ASP A 128 -11.38 2.15 -13.18
CA ASP A 128 -10.83 3.38 -13.76
C ASP A 128 -10.28 4.33 -12.71
N ALA A 129 -10.98 4.44 -11.57
CA ALA A 129 -10.50 5.23 -10.45
C ALA A 129 -9.19 4.67 -9.85
N TRP A 130 -9.04 3.34 -9.77
CA TRP A 130 -7.82 2.68 -9.33
C TRP A 130 -6.63 3.08 -10.22
N LYS A 131 -6.75 2.83 -11.53
CA LYS A 131 -5.69 3.10 -12.52
C LYS A 131 -5.33 4.59 -12.58
N THR A 132 -6.35 5.45 -12.65
CA THR A 132 -6.15 6.91 -12.76
C THR A 132 -5.49 7.49 -11.52
N LEU A 133 -5.94 7.10 -10.33
CA LEU A 133 -5.39 7.63 -9.09
C LEU A 133 -3.97 7.14 -8.82
N LEU A 134 -3.64 5.89 -9.11
CA LEU A 134 -2.26 5.40 -8.99
C LEU A 134 -1.31 6.22 -9.88
N LYS A 135 -1.70 6.47 -11.12
CA LYS A 135 -0.93 7.31 -12.04
C LYS A 135 -0.79 8.74 -11.54
N ALA A 136 -1.87 9.34 -11.05
CA ALA A 136 -1.85 10.67 -10.46
C ALA A 136 -0.89 10.75 -9.26
N ARG A 137 -0.92 9.75 -8.37
CA ARG A 137 -0.01 9.68 -7.21
C ARG A 137 1.45 9.61 -7.62
N ALA A 138 1.77 8.88 -8.69
CA ALA A 138 3.14 8.80 -9.20
C ALA A 138 3.66 10.17 -9.68
N ILE A 139 2.86 10.84 -10.51
CA ILE A 139 3.21 12.13 -11.14
C ILE A 139 3.33 13.24 -10.08
N GLU A 140 2.30 13.44 -9.27
CA GLU A 140 2.24 14.55 -8.31
C GLU A 140 3.26 14.44 -7.17
N ASN A 141 3.71 13.22 -6.87
CA ASN A 141 4.67 12.93 -5.80
C ASN A 141 6.08 12.66 -6.32
N GLN A 142 6.29 12.67 -7.63
CA GLN A 142 7.55 12.33 -8.27
C GLN A 142 8.17 11.08 -7.64
N ALA A 143 7.39 10.00 -7.55
CA ALA A 143 7.76 8.75 -6.89
C ALA A 143 7.28 7.57 -7.72
N TYR A 144 7.95 6.43 -7.58
CA TYR A 144 7.38 5.18 -8.07
C TYR A 144 6.11 4.85 -7.30
N VAL A 145 5.12 4.29 -7.98
CA VAL A 145 3.90 3.79 -7.35
C VAL A 145 3.72 2.31 -7.66
N ILE A 146 3.58 1.52 -6.61
CA ILE A 146 3.26 0.09 -6.69
C ILE A 146 1.82 -0.09 -6.22
N GLY A 147 0.93 -0.49 -7.11
CA GLY A 147 -0.45 -0.85 -6.79
C GLY A 147 -0.63 -2.36 -6.85
N VAL A 148 -0.97 -2.98 -5.73
CA VAL A 148 -1.26 -4.42 -5.67
C VAL A 148 -2.72 -4.61 -5.31
N ASN A 149 -3.48 -5.25 -6.22
CA ASN A 149 -4.89 -5.50 -6.03
C ASN A 149 -5.24 -6.96 -6.25
N ARG A 150 -6.24 -7.46 -5.54
CA ARG A 150 -6.73 -8.83 -5.73
C ARG A 150 -7.47 -9.00 -7.05
N ILE A 151 -7.61 -10.24 -7.50
CA ILE A 151 -8.46 -10.69 -8.61
C ILE A 151 -9.57 -11.62 -8.11
N GLY A 152 -10.53 -11.91 -8.98
CA GLY A 152 -11.59 -12.89 -8.74
C GLY A 152 -12.80 -12.29 -8.04
N LYS A 153 -13.57 -13.13 -7.35
CA LYS A 153 -14.76 -12.73 -6.62
C LYS A 153 -14.62 -12.97 -5.12
N ASP A 154 -15.31 -12.19 -4.32
CA ASP A 154 -15.43 -12.42 -2.88
C ASP A 154 -16.71 -13.22 -2.54
N GLY A 155 -16.92 -13.46 -1.24
CA GLY A 155 -18.09 -14.17 -0.72
C GLY A 155 -19.44 -13.48 -0.99
N TYR A 156 -19.44 -12.22 -1.35
CA TYR A 156 -20.62 -11.45 -1.76
C TYR A 156 -20.77 -11.33 -3.27
N ASN A 157 -20.01 -12.13 -4.04
CA ASN A 157 -19.98 -12.13 -5.50
C ASN A 157 -19.52 -10.80 -6.13
N LEU A 158 -18.80 -9.98 -5.39
CA LEU A 158 -18.21 -8.75 -5.89
C LEU A 158 -16.94 -9.09 -6.68
N SER A 159 -16.87 -8.60 -7.92
CA SER A 159 -15.73 -8.85 -8.82
C SER A 159 -14.58 -7.89 -8.58
N TYR A 160 -13.36 -8.41 -8.74
CA TYR A 160 -12.10 -7.68 -8.64
C TYR A 160 -11.25 -7.95 -9.88
N SER A 161 -10.90 -6.90 -10.62
CA SER A 161 -10.18 -7.00 -11.89
C SER A 161 -8.67 -7.11 -11.77
N GLY A 162 -8.12 -7.01 -10.56
CA GLY A 162 -6.68 -6.93 -10.39
C GLY A 162 -6.13 -5.56 -10.78
N ASP A 163 -5.61 -5.43 -11.99
CA ASP A 163 -4.93 -4.24 -12.45
C ASP A 163 -3.78 -3.81 -11.50
N SER A 164 -3.08 -4.82 -10.96
CA SER A 164 -1.84 -4.57 -10.22
C SER A 164 -0.80 -4.00 -11.17
N CYS A 165 -0.11 -2.95 -10.74
CA CYS A 165 0.81 -2.26 -11.63
C CYS A 165 1.97 -1.62 -10.89
N VAL A 166 3.02 -1.29 -11.66
CA VAL A 166 4.10 -0.42 -11.22
C VAL A 166 4.19 0.75 -12.19
N ILE A 167 4.21 1.96 -11.67
CA ILE A 167 4.21 3.21 -12.42
C ILE A 167 5.41 4.03 -11.99
N ASP A 168 6.12 4.62 -12.94
CA ASP A 168 7.26 5.48 -12.65
C ASP A 168 6.83 6.91 -12.26
N PHE A 169 7.79 7.68 -11.81
CA PHE A 169 7.62 9.06 -11.35
C PHE A 169 7.21 10.08 -12.45
N LYS A 170 7.15 9.66 -13.72
CA LYS A 170 6.60 10.44 -14.85
C LYS A 170 5.17 10.03 -15.17
N GLY A 171 4.70 8.91 -14.62
CA GLY A 171 3.40 8.31 -14.88
C GLY A 171 3.44 7.23 -15.98
N ASP A 172 4.63 6.78 -16.40
CA ASP A 172 4.77 5.67 -17.34
C ASP A 172 4.58 4.33 -16.63
N VAL A 173 3.82 3.42 -17.26
CA VAL A 173 3.53 2.11 -16.69
C VAL A 173 4.70 1.17 -17.00
N LEU A 174 5.43 0.76 -15.95
CA LEU A 174 6.55 -0.19 -16.06
C LEU A 174 6.09 -1.64 -16.02
N LEU A 175 4.97 -1.90 -15.37
CA LEU A 175 4.35 -3.21 -15.27
C LEU A 175 2.83 -3.04 -15.16
N ASP A 176 2.07 -3.79 -15.96
CA ASP A 176 0.62 -3.92 -15.87
C ASP A 176 0.26 -5.41 -15.86
N ALA A 177 -0.13 -5.92 -14.68
CA ALA A 177 -0.53 -7.31 -14.52
C ALA A 177 -1.95 -7.59 -15.04
N GLN A 178 -2.70 -6.57 -15.41
CA GLN A 178 -4.09 -6.69 -15.87
C GLN A 178 -4.94 -7.55 -14.91
N SER A 179 -5.69 -8.51 -15.42
CA SER A 179 -6.51 -9.43 -14.61
C SER A 179 -5.82 -10.78 -14.38
N GLU A 180 -4.51 -10.84 -14.51
CA GLU A 180 -3.76 -12.08 -14.40
C GLU A 180 -3.40 -12.39 -12.94
N LYS A 181 -3.45 -13.69 -12.61
CA LYS A 181 -2.94 -14.22 -11.34
C LYS A 181 -1.49 -14.63 -11.52
N GLY A 182 -0.60 -14.09 -10.71
CA GLY A 182 0.80 -14.49 -10.81
C GLY A 182 1.71 -13.72 -9.89
N ARG A 183 2.99 -14.01 -10.06
CA ARG A 183 4.11 -13.23 -9.53
C ARG A 183 4.67 -12.40 -10.68
N PHE A 184 4.75 -11.11 -10.47
CA PHE A 184 5.23 -10.17 -11.46
C PHE A 184 6.46 -9.45 -10.90
N ASN A 185 7.48 -9.24 -11.74
CA ASN A 185 8.73 -8.61 -11.34
C ASN A 185 9.05 -7.45 -12.27
N THR A 186 9.58 -6.39 -11.71
CA THR A 186 10.17 -5.26 -12.44
C THR A 186 11.30 -4.66 -11.61
N SER A 187 12.18 -3.92 -12.27
CA SER A 187 13.27 -3.21 -11.60
C SER A 187 12.96 -1.72 -11.55
N LEU A 188 13.39 -1.06 -10.49
CA LEU A 188 13.30 0.38 -10.30
C LEU A 188 14.71 0.97 -10.32
N SER A 189 14.88 2.17 -10.90
CA SER A 189 16.16 2.87 -10.92
C SER A 189 16.14 4.07 -9.96
N HIS A 190 16.92 3.97 -8.89
CA HIS A 190 17.06 5.07 -7.94
C HIS A 190 17.80 6.26 -8.59
N GLU A 191 18.78 5.97 -9.44
CA GLU A 191 19.54 6.98 -10.18
C GLU A 191 18.61 7.82 -11.08
N GLU A 192 17.74 7.17 -11.87
CA GLU A 192 16.79 7.87 -12.74
C GLU A 192 15.81 8.73 -11.95
N LEU A 193 15.32 8.24 -10.81
CA LEU A 193 14.44 9.00 -9.92
C LEU A 193 15.14 10.26 -9.40
N GLN A 194 16.37 10.13 -8.90
CA GLN A 194 17.12 11.27 -8.38
C GLN A 194 17.51 12.26 -9.48
N ALA A 195 17.89 11.79 -10.64
CA ALA A 195 18.18 12.63 -11.80
C ALA A 195 16.94 13.43 -12.25
N PHE A 196 15.76 12.78 -12.27
CA PHE A 196 14.50 13.44 -12.60
C PHE A 196 14.14 14.52 -11.57
N ARG A 197 14.22 14.22 -10.29
CA ARG A 197 13.93 15.17 -9.20
C ARG A 197 14.91 16.35 -9.19
N SER A 198 16.17 16.11 -9.51
CA SER A 198 17.17 17.16 -9.62
C SER A 198 16.90 18.09 -10.80
N LYS A 199 16.47 17.53 -11.92
CA LYS A 199 16.10 18.31 -13.12
C LYS A 199 14.79 19.07 -12.95
N TYR A 200 13.83 18.50 -12.22
CA TYR A 200 12.49 19.02 -12.01
C TYR A 200 12.14 19.03 -10.51
N PRO A 201 12.61 20.01 -9.74
CA PRO A 201 12.48 19.99 -8.27
C PRO A 201 11.09 20.41 -7.76
N PHE A 202 10.01 19.96 -8.40
CA PHE A 202 8.62 20.37 -8.10
C PHE A 202 8.19 20.07 -6.66
N LEU A 203 8.78 19.08 -6.00
CA LEU A 203 8.46 18.78 -4.60
C LEU A 203 8.89 19.88 -3.63
N GLN A 204 9.85 20.74 -4.04
CA GLN A 204 10.32 21.87 -3.22
C GLN A 204 9.31 23.04 -3.19
N ASP A 205 8.46 23.12 -4.23
CA ASP A 205 7.42 24.16 -4.37
C ASP A 205 6.13 23.74 -3.64
N GLY A 206 6.12 22.58 -3.02
CA GLY A 206 4.94 22.02 -2.36
C GLY A 206 4.52 22.79 -1.12
N ASP A 207 3.20 22.85 -0.90
CA ASP A 207 2.61 23.50 0.28
C ASP A 207 3.08 22.86 1.58
N LYS A 208 3.24 23.67 2.62
CA LYS A 208 3.49 23.20 3.98
C LYS A 208 2.17 23.05 4.72
N PHE A 209 1.87 21.86 5.17
CA PHE A 209 0.66 21.57 5.95
C PHE A 209 0.96 20.55 7.05
N LYS A 210 0.07 20.45 8.02
CA LYS A 210 0.10 19.41 9.07
C LYS A 210 -1.02 18.40 8.79
N LEU A 211 -0.69 17.11 8.94
CA LEU A 211 -1.62 15.99 8.86
C LEU A 211 -2.18 15.66 10.24
#